data_b010347206435b95425a7308fe5c6e4a
#
_entry.id   b010347206435b95425a7308fe5c6e4a
#
_cell.length_a   1.000
_cell.length_b   1.000
_cell.length_c   1.000
_cell.angle_alpha   90.00
_cell.angle_beta   90.00
_cell.angle_gamma   90.00
#
_symmetry.space_group_name_H-M   'P 1'
#
loop_
_entity.id
_entity.type
_entity.pdbx_description
1 polymer ?
#
loop_
_entity_poly.entity_id
_entity_poly.type
_entity_poly.pdbx_seq_one_letter_code
_entity_poly.pdbx_strand_id
1 'polypeptide(L)'
;MEKEEYAIILDYLQNGYPLEGKMMPIAQAIGKINMTLLELVPRRGINLEAGEEVYIGEGKRDKIYYILGRLKREKLTEGAKNQLQEFVSKLVRENEKRFLDFFNRAEAINKRMHQIELLPGMGKKHMKEILEKRN
;
A
#
# COMPACT_ATOMS: atom_id res chain seq x y z
N MET A 1 18.33 -1.65 3.98
CA MET A 1 16.94 -1.38 3.57
C MET A 1 16.03 -1.49 4.79
N GLU A 2 15.27 -0.45 5.08
CA GLU A 2 14.38 -0.47 6.23
C GLU A 2 13.23 -1.45 6.00
N LYS A 3 12.88 -2.19 7.06
CA LYS A 3 11.72 -3.08 7.00
C LYS A 3 10.44 -2.28 7.20
N GLU A 4 9.37 -2.73 6.55
CA GLU A 4 8.06 -2.14 6.76
C GLU A 4 7.60 -2.38 8.20
N GLU A 5 7.17 -1.33 8.89
CA GLU A 5 6.60 -1.44 10.23
C GLU A 5 5.09 -1.28 10.23
N TYR A 6 4.57 -0.50 9.30
CA TYR A 6 3.14 -0.24 9.16
C TYR A 6 2.72 -0.45 7.72
N ALA A 7 1.48 -0.90 7.56
CA ALA A 7 0.89 -1.08 6.25
C ALA A 7 -0.53 -0.51 6.23
N ILE A 8 -0.96 -0.08 5.07
CA ILE A 8 -2.33 0.37 4.85
C ILE A 8 -3.09 -0.76 4.18
N ILE A 9 -4.23 -1.12 4.74
CA ILE A 9 -5.08 -2.17 4.18
C ILE A 9 -5.72 -1.65 2.88
N LEU A 10 -5.53 -2.41 1.80
CA LEU A 10 -6.12 -2.08 0.50
C LEU A 10 -7.45 -2.80 0.31
N ASP A 11 -7.55 -4.03 0.75
CA ASP A 11 -8.78 -4.81 0.71
C ASP A 11 -8.70 -5.93 1.72
N TYR A 12 -9.85 -6.33 2.26
CA TYR A 12 -9.94 -7.44 3.19
C TYR A 12 -10.83 -8.53 2.61
N LEU A 13 -10.23 -9.69 2.39
CA LEU A 13 -10.91 -10.84 1.81
C LEU A 13 -11.21 -11.83 2.93
N GLN A 14 -12.41 -11.77 3.47
CA GLN A 14 -12.81 -12.57 4.61
C GLN A 14 -12.66 -14.07 4.37
N ASN A 15 -12.89 -14.52 3.15
CA ASN A 15 -12.80 -15.93 2.78
C ASN A 15 -11.61 -16.24 1.87
N GLY A 16 -10.64 -15.33 1.78
CA GLY A 16 -9.48 -15.50 0.94
C GLY A 16 -9.80 -15.44 -0.54
N TYR A 17 -8.98 -16.10 -1.35
CA TYR A 17 -9.17 -16.10 -2.80
C TYR A 17 -10.08 -17.24 -3.20
N PRO A 18 -11.23 -16.97 -3.88
CA PRO A 18 -12.20 -18.00 -4.21
C PRO A 18 -11.63 -19.17 -5.02
N LEU A 19 -10.68 -18.89 -5.91
CA LEU A 19 -10.13 -19.91 -6.80
C LEU A 19 -9.02 -20.75 -6.18
N GLU A 20 -8.52 -20.39 -5.02
CA GLU A 20 -7.42 -21.11 -4.38
C GLU A 20 -7.89 -22.16 -3.37
N GLY A 21 -9.18 -22.25 -3.12
CA GLY A 21 -9.76 -23.28 -2.26
C GLY A 21 -9.46 -23.18 -0.78
N LYS A 22 -8.74 -22.15 -0.37
CA LYS A 22 -8.45 -21.91 1.04
C LYS A 22 -9.34 -20.80 1.55
N MET A 23 -10.17 -21.09 2.54
CA MET A 23 -11.10 -20.11 3.11
C MET A 23 -10.47 -19.37 4.29
N MET A 24 -9.22 -18.96 4.13
CA MET A 24 -8.49 -18.22 5.15
C MET A 24 -8.58 -16.73 4.86
N PRO A 25 -8.90 -15.91 5.87
CA PRO A 25 -8.94 -14.46 5.66
C PRO A 25 -7.58 -13.93 5.22
N ILE A 26 -7.59 -13.07 4.22
CA ILE A 26 -6.38 -12.44 3.69
C ILE A 26 -6.66 -10.95 3.50
N ALA A 27 -5.70 -10.13 3.88
CA ALA A 27 -5.75 -8.69 3.63
C ALA A 27 -4.67 -8.33 2.61
N GLN A 28 -5.07 -7.59 1.59
CA GLN A 28 -4.13 -6.99 0.66
C GLN A 28 -3.74 -5.64 1.21
N ALA A 29 -2.43 -5.35 1.25
CA ALA A 29 -1.94 -4.16 1.91
C ALA A 29 -0.71 -3.59 1.20
N ILE A 30 -0.38 -2.35 1.54
CA ILE A 30 0.83 -1.70 1.05
C ILE A 30 1.62 -1.16 2.23
N GLY A 31 2.92 -1.44 2.27
CA GLY A 31 3.81 -0.92 3.29
C GLY A 31 4.01 0.58 3.14
N LYS A 32 4.11 1.29 4.24
CA LYS A 32 4.20 2.75 4.24
C LYS A 32 5.60 3.27 3.92
N ILE A 33 6.64 2.49 4.18
CA ILE A 33 8.03 2.95 3.99
C ILE A 33 8.50 2.69 2.56
N ASN A 34 8.40 1.45 2.10
CA ASN A 34 8.92 1.05 0.79
C ASN A 34 7.84 0.84 -0.25
N MET A 35 6.58 1.06 0.10
CA MET A 35 5.43 0.85 -0.79
C MET A 35 5.37 -0.59 -1.32
N THR A 36 5.76 -1.55 -0.49
CA THR A 36 5.74 -2.95 -0.85
C THR A 36 4.32 -3.50 -0.76
N LEU A 37 3.86 -4.15 -1.81
CA LEU A 37 2.57 -4.83 -1.78
C LEU A 37 2.72 -6.13 -1.00
N LEU A 38 1.82 -6.36 -0.04
CA LEU A 38 1.89 -7.47 0.90
C LEU A 38 0.55 -8.16 1.05
N GLU A 39 0.62 -9.47 1.31
CA GLU A 39 -0.54 -10.25 1.75
C GLU A 39 -0.39 -10.50 3.25
N LEU A 40 -1.40 -10.13 4.01
CA LEU A 40 -1.39 -10.26 5.47
C LEU A 40 -2.49 -11.21 5.92
N VAL A 41 -2.18 -11.98 6.97
CA VAL A 41 -3.20 -12.83 7.60
C VAL A 41 -3.59 -12.17 8.91
N PRO A 42 -4.84 -11.71 9.06
CA PRO A 42 -5.27 -11.08 10.30
C PRO A 42 -5.43 -12.12 11.43
N ARG A 43 -5.37 -11.64 12.65
CA ARG A 43 -5.64 -12.50 13.81
C ARG A 43 -7.08 -12.95 13.78
N ARG A 44 -7.32 -14.12 14.37
CA ARG A 44 -8.67 -14.70 14.44
C ARG A 44 -9.65 -13.73 15.06
N GLY A 45 -10.79 -13.52 14.40
CA GLY A 45 -11.82 -12.63 14.88
C GLY A 45 -11.62 -11.16 14.56
N ILE A 46 -10.53 -10.81 13.91
CA ILE A 46 -10.25 -9.43 13.52
C ILE A 46 -10.77 -9.17 12.09
N ASN A 47 -11.58 -8.14 11.95
CA ASN A 47 -12.03 -7.64 10.64
C ASN A 47 -11.25 -6.37 10.34
N LEU A 48 -10.79 -6.25 9.09
CA LEU A 48 -10.00 -5.11 8.66
C LEU A 48 -10.78 -4.31 7.61
N GLU A 49 -10.56 -3.00 7.59
CA GLU A 49 -11.22 -2.11 6.63
C GLU A 49 -10.20 -1.50 5.68
N ALA A 50 -10.62 -1.26 4.44
CA ALA A 50 -9.77 -0.59 3.47
C ALA A 50 -9.39 0.80 3.98
N GLY A 51 -8.12 1.14 3.88
CA GLY A 51 -7.60 2.41 4.39
C GLY A 51 -7.09 2.35 5.82
N GLU A 52 -7.34 1.26 6.53
CA GLU A 52 -6.89 1.11 7.92
C GLU A 52 -5.37 0.89 7.97
N GLU A 53 -4.71 1.55 8.93
CA GLU A 53 -3.29 1.36 9.16
C GLU A 53 -3.09 0.28 10.21
N VAL A 54 -2.21 -0.69 9.92
CA VAL A 54 -1.92 -1.79 10.85
C VAL A 54 -0.42 -1.93 11.06
N TYR A 55 -0.04 -2.34 12.27
CA TYR A 55 1.36 -2.59 12.61
C TYR A 55 1.76 -3.99 12.12
N ILE A 56 2.86 -4.07 11.39
CA ILE A 56 3.39 -5.33 10.85
C ILE A 56 4.86 -5.54 11.21
N GLY A 57 5.38 -4.76 12.14
CA GLY A 57 6.78 -4.88 12.56
C GLY A 57 7.05 -6.11 13.41
N GLU A 58 8.26 -6.18 13.94
CA GLU A 58 8.71 -7.33 14.73
C GLU A 58 8.15 -7.35 16.15
N GLY A 59 7.59 -6.24 16.63
CA GLY A 59 6.97 -6.20 17.95
C GLY A 59 5.63 -6.89 17.98
N LYS A 60 4.88 -6.69 19.06
CA LYS A 60 3.56 -7.28 19.21
C LYS A 60 2.58 -6.69 18.19
N ARG A 61 2.00 -7.53 17.38
CA ARG A 61 1.00 -7.14 16.37
C ARG A 61 -0.39 -7.43 16.92
N ASP A 62 -1.19 -6.37 17.06
CA ASP A 62 -2.53 -6.51 17.65
C ASP A 62 -3.55 -7.09 16.68
N LYS A 63 -3.42 -6.80 15.40
CA LYS A 63 -4.42 -7.19 14.40
C LYS A 63 -3.92 -8.20 13.39
N ILE A 64 -2.63 -8.26 13.14
CA ILE A 64 -2.05 -9.12 12.11
C ILE A 64 -1.37 -10.31 12.76
N TYR A 65 -1.75 -11.50 12.30
CA TYR A 65 -1.14 -12.73 12.79
C TYR A 65 0.24 -12.94 12.17
N TYR A 66 0.32 -12.89 10.83
CA TYR A 66 1.61 -12.95 10.15
C TYR A 66 1.52 -12.37 8.74
N ILE A 67 2.68 -12.08 8.17
CA ILE A 67 2.80 -11.63 6.79
C ILE A 67 2.93 -12.88 5.92
N LEU A 68 1.96 -13.11 5.04
CA LEU A 68 1.96 -14.27 4.17
C LEU A 68 3.07 -14.18 3.11
N GLY A 69 3.28 -12.99 2.57
CA GLY A 69 4.30 -12.77 1.57
C GLY A 69 4.01 -11.54 0.73
N ARG A 70 4.72 -11.43 -0.37
CA ARG A 70 4.50 -10.33 -1.30
C ARG A 70 3.25 -10.57 -2.14
N LEU A 71 2.47 -9.51 -2.30
CA LEU A 71 1.26 -9.55 -3.11
C LEU A 71 1.62 -9.33 -4.58
N LYS A 72 1.20 -10.24 -5.43
CA LYS A 72 1.37 -10.09 -6.88
C LYS A 72 0.35 -9.09 -7.42
N ARG A 73 0.80 -8.27 -8.38
CA ARG A 73 -0.08 -7.26 -9.01
C ARG A 73 -1.36 -7.86 -9.57
N GLU A 74 -1.24 -9.04 -10.16
CA GLU A 74 -2.36 -9.74 -10.80
C GLU A 74 -3.44 -10.12 -9.80
N LYS A 75 -3.10 -10.23 -8.53
CA LYS A 75 -4.04 -10.59 -7.47
C LYS A 75 -4.78 -9.41 -6.86
N LEU A 76 -4.40 -8.18 -7.17
CA LEU A 76 -5.07 -7.02 -6.64
C LEU A 76 -6.53 -6.99 -7.05
N THR A 77 -7.43 -6.88 -6.07
CA THR A 77 -8.85 -6.72 -6.35
C THR A 77 -9.14 -5.31 -6.86
N GLU A 78 -10.32 -5.10 -7.46
CA GLU A 78 -10.72 -3.76 -7.89
C GLU A 78 -10.80 -2.80 -6.70
N GLY A 79 -11.31 -3.28 -5.55
CA GLY A 79 -11.32 -2.48 -4.33
C GLY A 79 -9.93 -2.10 -3.88
N ALA A 80 -8.99 -3.05 -3.95
CA ALA A 80 -7.59 -2.78 -3.59
C ALA A 80 -6.96 -1.75 -4.52
N LYS A 81 -7.23 -1.84 -5.82
CA LYS A 81 -6.72 -0.87 -6.79
C LYS A 81 -7.24 0.54 -6.50
N ASN A 82 -8.52 0.66 -6.19
CA ASN A 82 -9.13 1.95 -5.86
C ASN A 82 -8.51 2.51 -4.59
N GLN A 83 -8.36 1.69 -3.56
CA GLN A 83 -7.75 2.13 -2.31
C GLN A 83 -6.28 2.51 -2.49
N LEU A 84 -5.57 1.81 -3.37
CA LEU A 84 -4.18 2.13 -3.68
C LEU A 84 -4.08 3.53 -4.29
N GLN A 85 -4.98 3.88 -5.21
CA GLN A 85 -5.01 5.20 -5.79
C GLN A 85 -5.28 6.27 -4.73
N GLU A 86 -6.21 5.99 -3.82
CA GLU A 86 -6.49 6.89 -2.69
C GLU A 86 -5.26 7.09 -1.82
N PHE A 87 -4.56 6.01 -1.50
CA PHE A 87 -3.35 6.06 -0.69
C PHE A 87 -2.28 6.92 -1.35
N VAL A 88 -2.03 6.70 -2.64
CA VAL A 88 -1.01 7.45 -3.37
C VAL A 88 -1.40 8.93 -3.48
N SER A 89 -2.66 9.21 -3.79
CA SER A 89 -3.15 10.58 -3.86
C SER A 89 -2.98 11.32 -2.54
N LYS A 90 -3.31 10.65 -1.44
CA LYS A 90 -3.16 11.22 -0.11
C LYS A 90 -1.70 11.45 0.23
N LEU A 91 -0.83 10.50 -0.12
CA LEU A 91 0.60 10.62 0.11
C LEU A 91 1.19 11.82 -0.63
N VAL A 92 0.80 12.01 -1.88
CA VAL A 92 1.25 13.15 -2.68
C VAL A 92 0.76 14.47 -2.05
N ARG A 93 -0.50 14.53 -1.66
CA ARG A 93 -1.06 15.74 -1.03
C ARG A 93 -0.37 16.10 0.28
N GLU A 94 -0.13 15.11 1.14
CA GLU A 94 0.51 15.33 2.43
C GLU A 94 1.97 15.78 2.28
N ASN A 95 2.63 15.35 1.22
CA ASN A 95 4.04 15.65 1.00
C ASN A 95 4.28 16.69 -0.10
N GLU A 96 3.25 17.40 -0.53
CA GLU A 96 3.37 18.39 -1.60
C GLU A 96 4.47 19.41 -1.34
N LYS A 97 4.47 19.98 -0.15
CA LYS A 97 5.48 20.96 0.23
C LYS A 97 6.87 20.37 0.21
N ARG A 98 6.99 19.13 0.66
CA ARG A 98 8.26 18.40 0.61
C ARG A 98 8.66 18.05 -0.83
N PHE A 99 7.69 17.71 -1.68
CA PHE A 99 7.95 17.46 -3.09
C PHE A 99 8.54 18.69 -3.77
N LEU A 100 7.99 19.85 -3.50
CA LEU A 100 8.50 21.10 -4.07
C LEU A 100 9.91 21.42 -3.55
N ASP A 101 10.14 21.24 -2.25
CA ASP A 101 11.46 21.45 -1.66
C ASP A 101 12.48 20.45 -2.18
N PHE A 102 12.04 19.26 -2.52
CA PHE A 102 12.88 18.15 -2.94
C PHE A 102 13.18 18.13 -4.43
N PHE A 103 12.58 19.00 -5.23
CA PHE A 103 12.93 19.05 -6.65
C PHE A 103 14.42 19.28 -6.86
N ASN A 104 15.10 19.85 -5.87
CA ASN A 104 16.53 20.07 -5.90
C ASN A 104 17.35 19.02 -5.14
N ARG A 105 16.69 18.04 -4.54
CA ARG A 105 17.35 16.94 -3.82
C ARG A 105 16.94 15.62 -4.46
N ALA A 106 17.44 15.43 -5.65
CA ALA A 106 16.93 14.45 -6.59
C ALA A 106 16.82 13.01 -6.07
N GLU A 107 17.74 12.57 -5.19
CA GLU A 107 17.86 11.16 -4.85
C GLU A 107 16.67 10.56 -4.10
N ALA A 108 16.23 11.21 -3.02
CA ALA A 108 15.14 10.69 -2.21
C ALA A 108 13.80 10.74 -2.95
N ILE A 109 13.59 11.79 -3.74
CA ILE A 109 12.37 11.94 -4.54
C ILE A 109 12.33 10.91 -5.66
N ASN A 110 13.44 10.75 -6.37
CA ASN A 110 13.50 9.82 -7.49
C ASN A 110 13.21 8.39 -7.05
N LYS A 111 13.69 8.00 -5.87
CA LYS A 111 13.41 6.68 -5.33
C LYS A 111 11.92 6.47 -5.07
N ARG A 112 11.25 7.45 -4.45
CA ARG A 112 9.80 7.35 -4.17
C ARG A 112 8.97 7.42 -5.46
N MET A 113 9.33 8.31 -6.37
CA MET A 113 8.65 8.41 -7.66
C MET A 113 8.77 7.11 -8.44
N HIS A 114 9.94 6.49 -8.43
CA HIS A 114 10.15 5.22 -9.08
C HIS A 114 9.26 4.12 -8.46
N GLN A 115 9.19 4.07 -7.15
CA GLN A 115 8.34 3.09 -6.46
C GLN A 115 6.87 3.28 -6.80
N ILE A 116 6.40 4.52 -6.87
CA ILE A 116 5.02 4.82 -7.25
C ILE A 116 4.73 4.37 -8.68
N GLU A 117 5.66 4.61 -9.60
CA GLU A 117 5.52 4.18 -11.00
C GLU A 117 5.43 2.67 -11.15
N LEU A 118 6.02 1.92 -10.22
CA LEU A 118 5.96 0.47 -10.23
C LEU A 118 4.64 -0.09 -9.70
N LEU A 119 3.80 0.74 -9.08
CA LEU A 119 2.52 0.29 -8.56
C LEU A 119 1.50 0.13 -9.67
N PRO A 120 0.63 -0.90 -9.58
CA PRO A 120 -0.41 -1.12 -10.60
C PRO A 120 -1.34 0.08 -10.74
N GLY A 121 -1.63 0.46 -11.97
CA GLY A 121 -2.52 1.57 -12.27
C GLY A 121 -1.90 2.95 -12.10
N MET A 122 -0.60 3.02 -11.75
CA MET A 122 0.11 4.29 -11.55
C MET A 122 1.19 4.43 -12.60
N GLY A 123 1.16 5.50 -13.36
CA GLY A 123 2.19 5.83 -14.33
C GLY A 123 2.62 7.27 -14.19
N LYS A 124 3.65 7.66 -14.91
CA LYS A 124 4.13 9.05 -14.91
C LYS A 124 3.04 10.05 -15.21
N LYS A 125 2.20 9.70 -16.17
CA LYS A 125 1.08 10.56 -16.57
C LYS A 125 0.11 10.78 -15.42
N HIS A 126 -0.22 9.71 -14.68
CA HIS A 126 -1.13 9.80 -13.54
C HIS A 126 -0.54 10.67 -12.43
N MET A 127 0.74 10.47 -12.12
CA MET A 127 1.44 11.30 -11.13
C MET A 127 1.47 12.76 -11.54
N LYS A 128 1.74 13.03 -12.81
CA LYS A 128 1.75 14.37 -13.34
C LYS A 128 0.38 15.05 -13.21
N GLU A 129 -0.69 14.32 -13.50
CA GLU A 129 -2.04 14.82 -13.35
C GLU A 129 -2.36 15.19 -11.90
N ILE A 130 -1.95 14.35 -10.94
CA ILE A 130 -2.13 14.63 -9.52
C ILE A 130 -1.43 15.92 -9.13
N LEU A 131 -0.18 16.08 -9.55
CA LEU A 131 0.61 17.27 -9.23
C LEU A 131 0.06 18.53 -9.89
N GLU A 132 -0.37 18.44 -11.15
CA GLU A 132 -0.92 19.57 -11.89
C GLU A 132 -2.23 20.09 -11.30
N LYS A 133 -3.09 19.22 -10.82
CA LYS A 133 -4.36 19.61 -10.20
C LYS A 133 -4.20 20.43 -8.93
N ARG A 134 -3.02 20.48 -8.37
CA ARG A 134 -2.75 21.18 -7.12
C ARG A 134 -2.16 22.57 -7.30
N ASN A 135 -1.80 22.88 -8.51
CA ASN A 135 -1.27 24.21 -8.84
C ASN A 135 -2.43 25.13 -9.32
#